data_c133cf873a5b65d4838449923608ff3c
#
_entry.id   c133cf873a5b65d4838449923608ff3c
#
_cell.length_a   1.000
_cell.length_b   1.000
_cell.length_c   1.000
_cell.angle_alpha   90.00
_cell.angle_beta   90.00
_cell.angle_gamma   90.00
#
_symmetry.space_group_name_H-M   'P 1'
#
loop_
_entity.id
_entity.type
_entity.pdbx_description
1 polymer ?
#
loop_
_entity_poly.entity_id
_entity_poly.type
_entity_poly.pdbx_seq_one_letter_code
_entity_poly.pdbx_strand_id
1 'polypeptide(L)'
;RPNFFANTPDINPPFLQTSGRAGFRQRLVLAATLAGNYGIYNGFEICDAEAVAGKEEYLNSEKYEIRVWDMDQPGHIKDDIRLVNRLRNAHPALRTFTSLTFHNAFDESVLYYGKSDPEAGSYILVHVNLDPHAAREFDFEVPLWEFGLPDEASIEVEDLRHGNHFTWHGKMQRLRLDPNDCPYAIWR
;
A
#
# COMPACT_ATOMS: atom_id res chain seq x y z
N ARG A 1 -6.73 14.42 12.91
CA ARG A 1 -6.39 13.07 12.42
C ARG A 1 -6.44 13.10 10.90
N PRO A 2 -5.39 12.66 10.20
CA PRO A 2 -5.37 12.67 8.75
C PRO A 2 -6.42 11.70 8.19
N ASN A 3 -7.03 12.11 7.08
CA ASN A 3 -7.85 11.27 6.23
C ASN A 3 -7.19 11.24 4.86
N PHE A 4 -6.72 10.08 4.42
CA PHE A 4 -5.99 9.96 3.16
C PHE A 4 -6.94 9.50 2.06
N PHE A 5 -7.00 10.31 1.00
CA PHE A 5 -7.68 9.95 -0.23
C PHE A 5 -6.67 9.60 -1.31
N ALA A 6 -6.87 8.46 -1.98
CA ALA A 6 -6.06 8.09 -3.13
C ALA A 6 -6.40 8.96 -4.36
N ASN A 7 -7.67 9.32 -4.50
CA ASN A 7 -8.22 10.25 -5.49
C ASN A 7 -9.49 10.88 -4.93
N THR A 8 -9.97 11.94 -5.56
CA THR A 8 -11.23 12.63 -5.18
C THR A 8 -12.07 12.95 -6.42
N PRO A 9 -13.35 13.33 -6.27
CA PRO A 9 -14.15 13.77 -7.41
C PRO A 9 -13.54 14.93 -8.21
N ASP A 10 -12.72 15.76 -7.55
CA ASP A 10 -12.09 16.95 -8.14
C ASP A 10 -10.66 16.75 -8.58
N ILE A 11 -10.01 15.68 -8.09
CA ILE A 11 -8.57 15.50 -8.30
C ILE A 11 -8.27 14.09 -8.80
N ASN A 12 -7.83 14.02 -10.06
CA ASN A 12 -7.13 12.90 -10.66
C ASN A 12 -5.63 13.22 -10.67
N PRO A 13 -4.84 12.77 -9.69
CA PRO A 13 -3.45 13.17 -9.58
C PRO A 13 -2.64 12.77 -10.82
N PRO A 14 -1.66 13.60 -11.28
CA PRO A 14 -0.83 13.28 -12.45
C PRO A 14 -0.17 11.91 -12.37
N PHE A 15 0.21 11.50 -11.17
CA PHE A 15 0.76 10.17 -10.94
C PHE A 15 -0.19 9.05 -11.37
N LEU A 16 -1.48 9.12 -11.03
CA LEU A 16 -2.46 8.10 -11.43
C LEU A 16 -2.75 8.13 -12.92
N GLN A 17 -2.64 9.29 -13.57
CA GLN A 17 -2.86 9.42 -15.03
C GLN A 17 -1.86 8.62 -15.86
N THR A 18 -0.65 8.35 -15.33
CA THR A 18 0.45 7.75 -16.10
C THR A 18 1.02 6.47 -15.50
N SER A 19 0.68 6.12 -14.26
CA SER A 19 1.30 5.02 -13.54
C SER A 19 0.65 3.65 -13.76
N GLY A 20 -0.48 3.61 -14.48
CA GLY A 20 -1.22 2.39 -14.72
C GLY A 20 -1.69 1.70 -13.44
N ARG A 21 -2.08 0.44 -13.55
CA ARG A 21 -2.60 -0.37 -12.43
C ARG A 21 -1.66 -0.41 -11.21
N ALA A 22 -0.36 -0.42 -11.44
CA ALA A 22 0.63 -0.43 -10.35
C ALA A 22 0.51 0.81 -9.46
N GLY A 23 0.38 2.00 -10.03
CA GLY A 23 0.24 3.24 -9.28
C GLY A 23 -1.06 3.31 -8.46
N PHE A 24 -2.15 2.78 -8.98
CA PHE A 24 -3.40 2.66 -8.21
C PHE A 24 -3.23 1.75 -7.00
N ARG A 25 -2.56 0.62 -7.14
CA ARG A 25 -2.25 -0.30 -6.04
C ARG A 25 -1.31 0.32 -5.00
N GLN A 26 -0.27 1.05 -5.45
CA GLN A 26 0.63 1.80 -4.57
C GLN A 26 -0.15 2.84 -3.75
N ARG A 27 -0.96 3.67 -4.40
CA ARG A 27 -1.76 4.71 -3.71
C ARG A 27 -2.80 4.12 -2.77
N LEU A 28 -3.43 3.01 -3.16
CA LEU A 28 -4.36 2.29 -2.28
C LEU A 28 -3.68 1.88 -0.97
N VAL A 29 -2.55 1.16 -1.07
CA VAL A 29 -1.87 0.64 0.12
C VAL A 29 -1.34 1.77 0.99
N LEU A 30 -0.73 2.80 0.42
CA LEU A 30 -0.27 3.98 1.16
C LEU A 30 -1.43 4.66 1.89
N ALA A 31 -2.54 4.94 1.21
CA ALA A 31 -3.69 5.59 1.84
C ALA A 31 -4.30 4.72 2.94
N ALA A 32 -4.44 3.41 2.69
CA ALA A 32 -5.12 2.50 3.59
C ALA A 32 -4.30 2.11 4.82
N THR A 33 -2.96 2.20 4.79
CA THR A 33 -2.11 1.71 5.87
C THR A 33 -1.36 2.81 6.64
N LEU A 34 -1.13 3.98 6.05
CA LEU A 34 -0.48 5.11 6.73
C LEU A 34 -1.43 5.88 7.67
N ALA A 35 -2.72 5.92 7.36
CA ALA A 35 -3.69 6.70 8.13
C ALA A 35 -4.76 5.84 8.78
N GLY A 36 -5.35 6.37 9.87
CA GLY A 36 -6.47 5.74 10.56
C GLY A 36 -7.75 5.67 9.72
N ASN A 37 -7.90 6.58 8.76
CA ASN A 37 -9.01 6.62 7.82
C ASN A 37 -8.52 6.90 6.40
N TYR A 38 -9.14 6.28 5.40
CA TYR A 38 -8.83 6.55 4.00
C TYR A 38 -10.10 6.51 3.14
N GLY A 39 -10.03 7.09 1.94
CA GLY A 39 -11.10 7.07 0.96
C GLY A 39 -10.58 6.88 -0.46
N ILE A 40 -11.47 6.41 -1.30
CA ILE A 40 -11.33 6.35 -2.76
C ILE A 40 -12.58 6.95 -3.38
N TYR A 41 -12.43 7.55 -4.56
CA TYR A 41 -13.54 8.00 -5.39
C TYR A 41 -13.88 6.93 -6.44
N ASN A 42 -15.13 6.86 -6.86
CA ASN A 42 -15.61 5.93 -7.89
C ASN A 42 -14.72 5.90 -9.14
N GLY A 43 -14.50 4.71 -9.68
CA GLY A 43 -13.59 4.48 -10.79
C GLY A 43 -12.16 4.13 -10.36
N PHE A 44 -11.78 4.41 -9.11
CA PHE A 44 -10.47 4.02 -8.59
C PHE A 44 -10.27 2.50 -8.64
N GLU A 45 -11.29 1.74 -8.30
CA GLU A 45 -11.29 0.27 -8.27
C GLU A 45 -11.08 -0.38 -9.64
N ILE A 46 -11.39 0.35 -10.71
CA ILE A 46 -11.15 -0.09 -12.09
C ILE A 46 -9.98 0.64 -12.75
N CYS A 47 -9.23 1.39 -11.97
CA CYS A 47 -8.06 2.17 -12.42
C CYS A 47 -8.41 3.23 -13.47
N ASP A 48 -9.56 3.92 -13.32
CA ASP A 48 -9.90 5.04 -14.17
C ASP A 48 -8.88 6.17 -14.02
N ALA A 49 -8.13 6.42 -15.08
CA ALA A 49 -7.03 7.39 -15.13
C ALA A 49 -7.30 8.51 -16.14
N GLU A 50 -8.42 8.46 -16.86
CA GLU A 50 -8.71 9.44 -17.90
C GLU A 50 -8.85 10.85 -17.34
N ALA A 51 -8.08 11.78 -17.88
CA ALA A 51 -8.02 13.16 -17.41
C ALA A 51 -8.31 14.16 -18.53
N VAL A 52 -8.79 15.32 -18.15
CA VAL A 52 -8.83 16.48 -19.04
C VAL A 52 -7.37 16.87 -19.36
N ALA A 53 -7.06 17.06 -20.62
CA ALA A 53 -5.71 17.33 -21.10
C ALA A 53 -5.03 18.47 -20.31
N GLY A 54 -3.89 18.18 -19.68
CA GLY A 54 -3.09 19.12 -18.90
C GLY A 54 -3.68 19.54 -17.55
N LYS A 55 -4.70 18.82 -17.06
CA LYS A 55 -5.33 19.11 -15.76
C LYS A 55 -5.34 17.88 -14.85
N GLU A 56 -5.52 18.14 -13.56
CA GLU A 56 -5.77 17.12 -12.53
C GLU A 56 -7.28 16.83 -12.36
N GLU A 57 -8.04 16.92 -13.43
CA GLU A 57 -9.48 16.68 -13.44
C GLU A 57 -9.82 15.43 -14.25
N TYR A 58 -10.78 14.63 -13.75
CA TYR A 58 -11.30 13.51 -14.51
C TYR A 58 -12.04 13.96 -15.77
N LEU A 59 -11.75 13.29 -16.88
CA LEU A 59 -12.54 13.43 -18.10
C LEU A 59 -13.94 12.84 -17.83
N ASN A 60 -15.00 13.57 -18.22
CA ASN A 60 -16.40 13.14 -18.04
C ASN A 60 -16.70 12.79 -16.57
N SER A 61 -16.25 13.65 -15.66
CA SER A 61 -16.46 13.48 -14.20
C SER A 61 -17.94 13.35 -13.85
N GLU A 62 -18.27 12.49 -12.88
CA GLU A 62 -19.64 12.39 -12.33
C GLU A 62 -20.18 13.70 -11.71
N LYS A 63 -19.33 14.71 -11.55
CA LYS A 63 -19.78 16.08 -11.24
C LYS A 63 -20.67 16.69 -12.31
N TYR A 64 -20.49 16.26 -13.55
CA TYR A 64 -21.12 16.87 -14.72
C TYR A 64 -21.94 15.88 -15.55
N GLU A 65 -21.67 14.58 -15.44
CA GLU A 65 -22.27 13.53 -16.24
C GLU A 65 -22.64 12.31 -15.40
N ILE A 66 -23.71 11.62 -15.79
CA ILE A 66 -24.03 10.30 -15.23
C ILE A 66 -23.13 9.28 -15.94
N ARG A 67 -22.26 8.62 -15.18
CA ARG A 67 -21.37 7.57 -15.70
C ARG A 67 -21.92 6.18 -15.41
N VAL A 68 -21.74 5.27 -16.36
CA VAL A 68 -21.98 3.84 -16.18
C VAL A 68 -20.62 3.15 -16.13
N TRP A 69 -20.34 2.47 -15.02
CA TRP A 69 -19.06 1.83 -14.77
C TRP A 69 -19.13 0.34 -15.11
N ASP A 70 -18.22 -0.15 -15.95
CA ASP A 70 -17.95 -1.59 -16.06
C ASP A 70 -17.02 -2.03 -14.92
N MET A 71 -17.63 -2.43 -13.82
CA MET A 71 -16.89 -2.84 -12.64
C MET A 71 -16.14 -4.17 -12.80
N ASP A 72 -16.40 -4.91 -13.87
CA ASP A 72 -15.77 -6.21 -14.14
C ASP A 72 -14.72 -6.15 -15.26
N GLN A 73 -14.40 -4.94 -15.73
CA GLN A 73 -13.36 -4.77 -16.73
C GLN A 73 -12.00 -5.36 -16.26
N PRO A 74 -11.21 -5.94 -17.19
CA PRO A 74 -9.89 -6.49 -16.86
C PRO A 74 -8.95 -5.41 -16.28
N GLY A 75 -8.09 -5.82 -15.32
CA GLY A 75 -7.11 -4.90 -14.72
C GLY A 75 -7.61 -4.15 -13.49
N HIS A 76 -8.85 -4.37 -13.06
CA HIS A 76 -9.36 -3.80 -11.81
C HIS A 76 -8.52 -4.22 -10.59
N ILE A 77 -8.61 -3.45 -9.49
CA ILE A 77 -7.91 -3.70 -8.21
C ILE A 77 -8.87 -4.01 -7.06
N LYS A 78 -10.08 -4.47 -7.36
CA LYS A 78 -11.09 -4.79 -6.33
C LYS A 78 -10.60 -5.79 -5.29
N ASP A 79 -9.75 -6.75 -5.70
CA ASP A 79 -9.21 -7.74 -4.76
C ASP A 79 -8.15 -7.14 -3.83
N ASP A 80 -7.34 -6.21 -4.33
CA ASP A 80 -6.42 -5.44 -3.48
C ASP A 80 -7.21 -4.58 -2.46
N ILE A 81 -8.32 -3.95 -2.88
CA ILE A 81 -9.19 -3.17 -1.98
C ILE A 81 -9.82 -4.07 -0.92
N ARG A 82 -10.34 -5.23 -1.30
CA ARG A 82 -10.89 -6.22 -0.35
C ARG A 82 -9.83 -6.68 0.65
N LEU A 83 -8.61 -6.95 0.15
CA LEU A 83 -7.49 -7.37 0.98
C LEU A 83 -7.18 -6.29 2.03
N VAL A 84 -6.88 -5.06 1.63
CA VAL A 84 -6.50 -4.01 2.58
C VAL A 84 -7.61 -3.69 3.58
N ASN A 85 -8.88 -3.71 3.16
CA ASN A 85 -10.01 -3.53 4.06
C ASN A 85 -10.14 -4.66 5.08
N ARG A 86 -9.94 -5.92 4.66
CA ARG A 86 -9.91 -7.08 5.55
C ARG A 86 -8.77 -6.96 6.56
N LEU A 87 -7.56 -6.60 6.10
CA LEU A 87 -6.41 -6.40 6.98
C LEU A 87 -6.63 -5.28 7.99
N ARG A 88 -7.21 -4.16 7.59
CA ARG A 88 -7.56 -3.05 8.49
C ARG A 88 -8.58 -3.49 9.56
N ASN A 89 -9.52 -4.35 9.22
CA ASN A 89 -10.48 -4.88 10.19
C ASN A 89 -9.82 -5.88 11.15
N ALA A 90 -8.91 -6.72 10.66
CA ALA A 90 -8.24 -7.75 11.46
C ALA A 90 -7.12 -7.18 12.36
N HIS A 91 -6.42 -6.12 11.92
CA HIS A 91 -5.23 -5.59 12.61
C HIS A 91 -5.45 -4.17 13.13
N PRO A 92 -5.65 -3.98 14.44
CA PRO A 92 -5.85 -2.66 15.05
C PRO A 92 -4.73 -1.66 14.72
N ALA A 93 -3.49 -2.10 14.61
CA ALA A 93 -2.34 -1.27 14.22
C ALA A 93 -2.58 -0.46 12.93
N LEU A 94 -3.32 -1.00 11.97
CA LEU A 94 -3.63 -0.30 10.70
C LEU A 94 -4.74 0.76 10.82
N ARG A 95 -5.43 0.85 11.96
CA ARG A 95 -6.53 1.80 12.20
C ARG A 95 -6.11 3.05 12.95
N THR A 96 -4.86 3.12 13.34
CA THR A 96 -4.30 4.28 14.06
C THR A 96 -3.29 5.02 13.17
N PHE A 97 -2.95 6.25 13.51
CA PHE A 97 -1.87 7.01 12.85
C PHE A 97 -0.70 7.31 13.81
N THR A 98 -0.86 6.97 15.09
CA THR A 98 0.09 7.35 16.16
C THR A 98 1.23 6.36 16.33
N SER A 99 1.13 5.18 15.74
CA SER A 99 2.09 4.08 15.87
C SER A 99 2.87 3.80 14.59
N LEU A 100 3.14 4.83 13.83
CA LEU A 100 3.88 4.74 12.56
C LEU A 100 5.36 5.00 12.81
N THR A 101 6.21 4.05 12.41
CA THR A 101 7.67 4.19 12.39
C THR A 101 8.18 3.90 10.98
N PHE A 102 9.00 4.81 10.42
CA PHE A 102 9.68 4.54 9.15
C PHE A 102 10.98 3.79 9.41
N HIS A 103 11.24 2.79 8.59
CA HIS A 103 12.40 1.92 8.68
C HIS A 103 13.28 2.06 7.44
N ASN A 104 14.45 1.43 7.48
CA ASN A 104 15.45 1.52 6.44
C ASN A 104 15.27 0.42 5.39
N ALA A 105 14.97 0.83 4.17
CA ALA A 105 15.14 0.04 2.95
C ALA A 105 16.25 0.69 2.12
N PHE A 106 17.21 -0.09 1.64
CA PHE A 106 18.39 0.45 0.95
C PHE A 106 18.13 0.71 -0.54
N ASP A 107 16.97 1.30 -0.83
CA ASP A 107 16.55 1.77 -2.15
C ASP A 107 15.64 3.00 -1.98
N GLU A 108 16.00 4.12 -2.59
CA GLU A 108 15.26 5.39 -2.52
C GLU A 108 13.84 5.32 -3.12
N SER A 109 13.60 4.33 -3.98
CA SER A 109 12.28 4.09 -4.58
C SER A 109 11.37 3.20 -3.72
N VAL A 110 11.82 2.81 -2.53
CA VAL A 110 11.05 1.95 -1.63
C VAL A 110 10.71 2.67 -0.35
N LEU A 111 9.42 2.74 -0.04
CA LEU A 111 8.96 3.19 1.26
C LEU A 111 8.73 1.97 2.16
N TYR A 112 9.39 1.97 3.33
CA TYR A 112 9.29 0.91 4.32
C TYR A 112 8.90 1.48 5.68
N TYR A 113 7.88 0.91 6.30
CA TYR A 113 7.40 1.36 7.61
C TYR A 113 6.73 0.24 8.41
N GLY A 114 6.73 0.42 9.72
CA GLY A 114 6.03 -0.39 10.69
C GLY A 114 4.82 0.33 11.29
N LYS A 115 3.81 -0.46 11.66
CA LYS A 115 2.65 -0.02 12.42
C LYS A 115 2.45 -0.98 13.58
N SER A 116 2.32 -0.45 14.79
CA SER A 116 2.18 -1.26 15.99
C SER A 116 0.91 -0.93 16.78
N ASP A 117 0.38 -1.92 17.44
CA ASP A 117 -0.59 -1.81 18.52
C ASP A 117 -0.13 -2.79 19.62
N PRO A 118 0.67 -2.32 20.59
CA PRO A 118 1.22 -3.17 21.64
C PRO A 118 0.14 -3.81 22.53
N GLU A 119 -0.98 -3.12 22.75
CA GLU A 119 -2.08 -3.64 23.57
C GLU A 119 -2.77 -4.84 22.87
N ALA A 120 -2.88 -4.78 21.55
CA ALA A 120 -3.41 -5.86 20.74
C ALA A 120 -2.35 -6.89 20.33
N GLY A 121 -1.07 -6.71 20.68
CA GLY A 121 0.03 -7.55 20.24
C GLY A 121 0.19 -7.58 18.72
N SER A 122 -0.15 -6.49 18.04
CA SER A 122 -0.16 -6.40 16.58
C SER A 122 1.00 -5.54 16.09
N TYR A 123 1.83 -6.11 15.22
CA TYR A 123 2.90 -5.39 14.52
C TYR A 123 2.85 -5.72 13.03
N ILE A 124 2.75 -4.69 12.20
CA ILE A 124 2.60 -4.83 10.75
C ILE A 124 3.74 -4.07 10.08
N LEU A 125 4.46 -4.75 9.20
CA LEU A 125 5.48 -4.15 8.33
C LEU A 125 4.94 -4.00 6.91
N VAL A 126 5.19 -2.87 6.29
CA VAL A 126 4.71 -2.56 4.94
C VAL A 126 5.86 -2.05 4.09
N HIS A 127 6.08 -2.68 2.94
CA HIS A 127 6.98 -2.21 1.90
C HIS A 127 6.17 -1.81 0.67
N VAL A 128 6.51 -0.67 0.09
CA VAL A 128 5.89 -0.18 -1.15
C VAL A 128 6.99 0.26 -2.11
N ASN A 129 7.09 -0.40 -3.25
CA ASN A 129 7.86 0.11 -4.38
C ASN A 129 7.11 1.33 -4.94
N LEU A 130 7.73 2.50 -4.91
CA LEU A 130 7.13 3.77 -5.36
C LEU A 130 7.29 4.00 -6.87
N ASP A 131 8.14 3.20 -7.53
CA ASP A 131 8.27 3.22 -8.99
C ASP A 131 7.20 2.32 -9.62
N PRO A 132 6.23 2.87 -10.37
CA PRO A 132 5.18 2.08 -10.97
C PRO A 132 5.62 1.32 -12.22
N HIS A 133 6.85 1.53 -12.71
CA HIS A 133 7.32 1.03 -14.00
C HIS A 133 8.48 0.04 -13.90
N ALA A 134 9.25 0.07 -12.80
CA ALA A 134 10.43 -0.78 -12.65
C ALA A 134 10.37 -1.63 -11.38
N ALA A 135 10.74 -2.91 -11.53
CA ALA A 135 10.95 -3.79 -10.38
C ALA A 135 12.14 -3.30 -9.55
N ARG A 136 12.03 -3.40 -8.22
CA ARG A 136 13.08 -3.10 -7.26
C ARG A 136 13.44 -4.35 -6.48
N GLU A 137 14.73 -4.65 -6.43
CA GLU A 137 15.30 -5.66 -5.55
C GLU A 137 16.23 -4.95 -4.58
N PHE A 138 15.96 -5.07 -3.30
CA PHE A 138 16.62 -4.27 -2.27
C PHE A 138 16.81 -5.06 -0.98
N ASP A 139 17.82 -4.67 -0.22
CA ASP A 139 18.00 -5.11 1.15
C ASP A 139 17.24 -4.18 2.10
N PHE A 140 16.78 -4.71 3.24
CA PHE A 140 16.11 -3.93 4.28
C PHE A 140 16.44 -4.48 5.66
N GLU A 141 16.26 -3.62 6.68
CA GLU A 141 16.46 -3.99 8.08
C GLU A 141 15.15 -4.34 8.76
N VAL A 142 15.04 -5.57 9.25
CA VAL A 142 13.96 -5.95 10.18
C VAL A 142 14.20 -5.24 11.51
N PRO A 143 13.22 -4.52 12.07
CA PRO A 143 13.41 -3.73 13.30
C PRO A 143 13.40 -4.62 14.55
N LEU A 144 14.35 -5.57 14.66
CA LEU A 144 14.47 -6.52 15.79
C LEU A 144 14.60 -5.80 17.12
N TRP A 145 15.22 -4.61 17.14
CA TRP A 145 15.37 -3.77 18.34
C TRP A 145 14.03 -3.30 18.93
N GLU A 146 12.98 -3.14 18.11
CA GLU A 146 11.65 -2.79 18.62
C GLU A 146 11.01 -3.93 19.43
N PHE A 147 11.48 -5.16 19.21
CA PHE A 147 11.07 -6.35 19.96
C PHE A 147 12.06 -6.71 21.09
N GLY A 148 13.11 -5.92 21.30
CA GLY A 148 14.16 -6.21 22.25
C GLY A 148 15.03 -7.42 21.88
N LEU A 149 15.09 -7.76 20.61
CA LEU A 149 15.82 -8.89 20.07
C LEU A 149 17.19 -8.45 19.53
N PRO A 150 18.24 -9.31 19.66
CA PRO A 150 19.53 -9.04 19.05
C PRO A 150 19.49 -9.17 17.52
N ASP A 151 20.47 -8.57 16.85
CA ASP A 151 20.54 -8.49 15.37
C ASP A 151 20.55 -9.85 14.65
N GLU A 152 21.01 -10.90 15.35
CA GLU A 152 21.07 -12.28 14.83
C GLU A 152 19.80 -13.10 15.11
N ALA A 153 18.83 -12.54 15.81
CA ALA A 153 17.61 -13.25 16.17
C ALA A 153 16.82 -13.67 14.94
N SER A 154 16.05 -14.73 15.11
CA SER A 154 15.09 -15.18 14.10
C SER A 154 13.68 -14.85 14.53
N ILE A 155 12.83 -14.45 13.60
CA ILE A 155 11.41 -14.19 13.84
C ILE A 155 10.54 -14.93 12.82
N GLU A 156 9.39 -15.39 13.28
CA GLU A 156 8.32 -15.90 12.41
C GLU A 156 7.60 -14.72 11.76
N VAL A 157 7.33 -14.84 10.46
CA VAL A 157 6.71 -13.79 9.64
C VAL A 157 5.60 -14.39 8.79
N GLU A 158 4.47 -13.72 8.73
CA GLU A 158 3.36 -14.05 7.85
C GLU A 158 3.23 -13.02 6.73
N ASP A 159 3.23 -13.49 5.47
CA ASP A 159 2.80 -12.70 4.31
C ASP A 159 1.27 -12.57 4.33
N LEU A 160 0.77 -11.40 4.66
CA LEU A 160 -0.67 -11.15 4.78
C LEU A 160 -1.41 -11.11 3.43
N ARG A 161 -0.70 -11.09 2.32
CA ARG A 161 -1.31 -11.18 0.99
C ARG A 161 -1.63 -12.64 0.62
N HIS A 162 -0.69 -13.55 0.89
CA HIS A 162 -0.80 -14.94 0.46
C HIS A 162 -1.07 -15.92 1.62
N GLY A 163 -0.89 -15.49 2.87
CA GLY A 163 -1.02 -16.34 4.05
C GLY A 163 0.15 -17.30 4.25
N ASN A 164 1.27 -17.07 3.60
CA ASN A 164 2.47 -17.87 3.75
C ASN A 164 3.23 -17.47 5.03
N HIS A 165 3.83 -18.47 5.69
CA HIS A 165 4.65 -18.25 6.86
C HIS A 165 6.09 -18.64 6.56
N PHE A 166 7.04 -17.85 7.07
CA PHE A 166 8.47 -18.12 6.97
C PHE A 166 9.21 -17.55 8.17
N THR A 167 10.47 -17.94 8.30
CA THR A 167 11.36 -17.41 9.32
C THR A 167 12.37 -16.47 8.67
N TRP A 168 12.46 -15.24 9.17
CA TRP A 168 13.57 -14.35 8.86
C TRP A 168 14.70 -14.57 9.86
N HIS A 169 15.91 -14.77 9.35
CA HIS A 169 17.12 -15.00 10.14
C HIS A 169 18.00 -13.74 10.11
N GLY A 170 18.19 -13.12 11.28
CA GLY A 170 18.93 -11.87 11.43
C GLY A 170 18.17 -10.65 10.90
N LYS A 171 18.72 -9.47 11.14
CA LYS A 171 18.05 -8.21 10.77
C LYS A 171 18.06 -7.89 9.29
N MET A 172 19.06 -8.37 8.55
CA MET A 172 19.17 -8.07 7.11
C MET A 172 18.41 -9.07 6.29
N GLN A 173 17.46 -8.58 5.51
CA GLN A 173 16.64 -9.37 4.60
C GLN A 173 16.67 -8.75 3.21
N ARG A 174 16.28 -9.53 2.18
CA ARG A 174 16.17 -9.08 0.80
C ARG A 174 14.76 -9.32 0.28
N LEU A 175 14.25 -8.35 -0.48
CA LEU A 175 12.93 -8.40 -1.09
C LEU A 175 12.98 -7.89 -2.53
N ARG A 176 12.15 -8.45 -3.40
CA ARG A 176 11.90 -7.93 -4.73
C ARG A 176 10.41 -7.60 -4.87
N LEU A 177 10.12 -6.36 -5.27
CA LEU A 177 8.77 -5.88 -5.57
C LEU A 177 8.68 -5.50 -7.05
N ASP A 178 7.83 -6.22 -7.80
CA ASP A 178 7.61 -5.99 -9.22
C ASP A 178 6.23 -5.34 -9.43
N PRO A 179 6.15 -4.13 -9.99
CA PRO A 179 4.88 -3.45 -10.21
C PRO A 179 3.93 -4.22 -11.15
N ASN A 180 4.46 -5.07 -12.04
CA ASN A 180 3.65 -5.91 -12.92
C ASN A 180 2.97 -7.07 -12.19
N ASP A 181 3.56 -7.56 -11.09
CA ASP A 181 2.95 -8.54 -10.19
C ASP A 181 2.31 -7.82 -8.99
N CYS A 182 3.14 -7.32 -8.06
CA CYS A 182 2.67 -6.59 -6.89
C CYS A 182 3.70 -5.54 -6.43
N PRO A 183 3.33 -4.23 -6.40
CA PRO A 183 4.24 -3.18 -5.95
C PRO A 183 4.38 -3.07 -4.44
N TYR A 184 3.78 -3.94 -3.65
CA TYR A 184 3.81 -3.87 -2.19
C TYR A 184 3.88 -5.24 -1.53
N ALA A 185 4.35 -5.26 -0.28
CA ALA A 185 4.27 -6.40 0.61
C ALA A 185 3.80 -5.94 2.00
N ILE A 186 3.01 -6.78 2.68
CA ILE A 186 2.48 -6.52 4.03
C ILE A 186 2.71 -7.76 4.87
N TRP A 187 3.42 -7.59 6.00
CA TRP A 187 3.88 -8.65 6.87
C TRP A 187 3.35 -8.48 8.30
N ARG A 188 3.14 -9.60 8.97
CA ARG A 188 2.88 -9.63 10.42
C ARG A 188 3.91 -10.51 11.11
#